data_48d34a495c71432e24c5e842376fb32f
#
_entry.id   48d34a495c71432e24c5e842376fb32f
#
_cell.length_a   1.000
_cell.length_b   1.000
_cell.length_c   1.000
_cell.angle_alpha   90.00
_cell.angle_beta   90.00
_cell.angle_gamma   90.00
#
_symmetry.space_group_name_H-M   'P 1'
#
loop_
_entity.id
_entity.type
_entity.pdbx_description
1 polymer ?
#
loop_
_entity_poly.entity_id
_entity_poly.type
_entity_poly.pdbx_seq_one_letter_code
_entity_poly.pdbx_strand_id
1 'polypeptide(L)'
;MMFLAIFIVFLFLGIQVFSLFGVLKQSPFPKKDWEEWPRVSILLAARNEEELILRSLKHLSQLDYPKDKLEIWIGNDSSTDKTLALIEGFIKDRPEFHVMTISKNMGNGRGKANVLAHLAHQANGDYFFITDVDVALPKNWIKRILRFFTEDVGIVSGTTTCSTDPNLFARLQGMDWLHFMGYIKGMANFEISCTSVGNNMAVRKEAYWQTGGYEKIPFSITEDYKLFEAVTKNGWHWATDLHPDSLGKAWYIPTFLEVLHQRKR
;
A
#
# COMPACT_ATOMS: atom_id res chain seq x y z
N MET A 1 -22.13 -35.59 -4.94
CA MET A 1 -22.33 -34.15 -4.78
C MET A 1 -22.37 -33.71 -3.31
N MET A 2 -23.20 -34.33 -2.44
CA MET A 2 -23.32 -33.96 -1.01
C MET A 2 -21.97 -34.01 -0.25
N PHE A 3 -21.18 -35.10 -0.40
CA PHE A 3 -19.86 -35.20 0.26
C PHE A 3 -18.88 -34.13 -0.17
N LEU A 4 -18.86 -33.73 -1.45
CA LEU A 4 -18.02 -32.65 -1.96
C LEU A 4 -18.44 -31.30 -1.35
N ALA A 5 -19.75 -31.03 -1.27
CA ALA A 5 -20.25 -29.81 -0.65
C ALA A 5 -19.89 -29.74 0.84
N ILE A 6 -20.06 -30.83 1.58
CA ILE A 6 -19.67 -30.95 2.99
C ILE A 6 -18.16 -30.71 3.15
N PHE A 7 -17.33 -31.35 2.32
CA PHE A 7 -15.88 -31.16 2.34
C PHE A 7 -15.48 -29.69 2.10
N ILE A 8 -16.11 -29.02 1.11
CA ILE A 8 -15.84 -27.59 0.83
C ILE A 8 -16.21 -26.72 2.02
N VAL A 9 -17.35 -26.99 2.68
CA VAL A 9 -17.77 -26.23 3.88
C VAL A 9 -16.77 -26.42 5.02
N PHE A 10 -16.34 -27.65 5.32
CA PHE A 10 -15.35 -27.90 6.37
C PHE A 10 -13.99 -27.29 6.05
N LEU A 11 -13.55 -27.34 4.79
CA LEU A 11 -12.32 -26.69 4.34
C LEU A 11 -12.42 -25.18 4.56
N PHE A 12 -13.52 -24.56 4.15
CA PHE A 12 -13.76 -23.14 4.33
C PHE A 12 -13.75 -22.75 5.81
N LEU A 13 -14.47 -23.48 6.66
CA LEU A 13 -14.48 -23.25 8.10
C LEU A 13 -13.09 -23.43 8.73
N GLY A 14 -12.34 -24.44 8.32
CA GLY A 14 -10.95 -24.67 8.74
C GLY A 14 -10.04 -23.48 8.40
N ILE A 15 -10.16 -22.94 7.20
CA ILE A 15 -9.42 -21.74 6.77
C ILE A 15 -9.81 -20.53 7.64
N GLN A 16 -11.10 -20.34 7.93
CA GLN A 16 -11.56 -19.22 8.79
C GLN A 16 -10.98 -19.34 10.22
N VAL A 17 -11.05 -20.55 10.80
CA VAL A 17 -10.49 -20.82 12.14
C VAL A 17 -8.98 -20.57 12.16
N PHE A 18 -8.26 -21.08 11.15
CA PHE A 18 -6.81 -20.84 11.01
C PHE A 18 -6.49 -19.34 10.92
N SER A 19 -7.24 -18.59 10.08
CA SER A 19 -7.06 -17.14 9.95
C SER A 19 -7.30 -16.41 11.27
N LEU A 20 -8.37 -16.78 12.00
CA LEU A 20 -8.68 -16.20 13.31
C LEU A 20 -7.53 -16.42 14.30
N PHE A 21 -7.03 -17.65 14.41
CA PHE A 21 -5.86 -17.95 15.25
C PHE A 21 -4.63 -17.16 14.83
N GLY A 22 -4.40 -17.01 13.52
CA GLY A 22 -3.31 -16.20 12.98
C GLY A 22 -3.42 -14.73 13.36
N VAL A 23 -4.63 -14.14 13.29
CA VAL A 23 -4.86 -12.74 13.70
C VAL A 23 -4.65 -12.55 15.20
N LEU A 24 -5.08 -13.51 16.02
CA LEU A 24 -4.93 -13.47 17.49
C LEU A 24 -3.49 -13.75 17.94
N LYS A 25 -2.70 -14.43 17.15
CA LYS A 25 -1.28 -14.66 17.43
C LYS A 25 -0.53 -13.33 17.42
N GLN A 26 0.37 -13.13 18.37
CA GLN A 26 1.25 -11.96 18.36
C GLN A 26 2.17 -11.99 17.13
N SER A 27 2.48 -10.80 16.63
CA SER A 27 3.49 -10.68 15.56
C SER A 27 4.83 -11.26 16.02
N PRO A 28 5.52 -12.05 15.19
CA PRO A 28 6.85 -12.56 15.51
C PRO A 28 7.88 -11.44 15.63
N PHE A 29 7.62 -10.28 15.03
CA PHE A 29 8.53 -9.14 15.07
C PHE A 29 8.13 -8.17 16.17
N PRO A 30 9.07 -7.84 17.09
CA PRO A 30 8.84 -6.83 18.13
C PRO A 30 8.64 -5.47 17.47
N LYS A 31 7.83 -4.62 18.11
CA LYS A 31 7.67 -3.23 17.65
C LYS A 31 8.86 -2.40 18.10
N LYS A 32 9.44 -1.68 17.14
CA LYS A 32 10.52 -0.74 17.40
C LYS A 32 9.94 0.60 17.88
N ASP A 33 10.47 1.10 18.96
CA ASP A 33 10.25 2.49 19.36
C ASP A 33 11.44 3.32 18.85
N TRP A 34 11.12 4.42 18.16
CA TRP A 34 12.11 5.27 17.54
C TRP A 34 12.45 6.43 18.48
N GLU A 35 13.72 6.57 18.85
CA GLU A 35 14.21 7.73 19.57
C GLU A 35 14.21 8.97 18.65
N GLU A 36 14.60 8.76 17.41
CA GLU A 36 14.58 9.74 16.33
C GLU A 36 13.94 9.17 15.09
N TRP A 37 12.95 9.88 14.53
CA TRP A 37 12.25 9.43 13.33
C TRP A 37 13.18 9.46 12.10
N PRO A 38 13.21 8.40 11.26
CA PRO A 38 14.01 8.36 10.03
C PRO A 38 13.45 9.29 8.95
N ARG A 39 14.16 9.46 7.85
CA ARG A 39 13.61 10.14 6.66
C ARG A 39 12.67 9.21 5.91
N VAL A 40 11.56 9.76 5.43
CA VAL A 40 10.51 9.02 4.72
C VAL A 40 10.17 9.72 3.42
N SER A 41 10.06 8.94 2.35
CA SER A 41 9.53 9.39 1.06
C SER A 41 8.19 8.70 0.79
N ILE A 42 7.12 9.46 0.56
CA ILE A 42 5.86 8.92 0.06
C ILE A 42 5.89 8.97 -1.47
N LEU A 43 5.61 7.85 -2.11
CA LEU A 43 5.57 7.70 -3.56
C LEU A 43 4.11 7.50 -4.00
N LEU A 44 3.57 8.44 -4.76
CA LEU A 44 2.18 8.47 -5.22
C LEU A 44 2.13 8.53 -6.74
N ALA A 45 1.60 7.50 -7.40
CA ALA A 45 1.34 7.52 -8.83
C ALA A 45 -0.07 8.04 -9.10
N ALA A 46 -0.22 8.96 -10.06
CA ALA A 46 -1.50 9.55 -10.46
C ALA A 46 -1.65 9.58 -11.98
N ARG A 47 -2.82 9.14 -12.47
CA ARG A 47 -3.19 9.23 -13.88
C ARG A 47 -4.70 9.44 -14.03
N ASN A 48 -5.09 10.62 -14.53
CA ASN A 48 -6.50 10.99 -14.73
C ASN A 48 -7.32 10.88 -13.44
N GLU A 49 -6.86 11.56 -12.40
CA GLU A 49 -7.39 11.53 -11.03
C GLU A 49 -7.96 12.90 -10.61
N GLU A 50 -8.46 13.71 -11.54
CA GLU A 50 -8.94 15.08 -11.24
C GLU A 50 -10.01 15.15 -10.15
N GLU A 51 -10.80 14.09 -9.96
CA GLU A 51 -11.85 14.03 -8.95
C GLU A 51 -11.32 13.76 -7.53
N LEU A 52 -10.22 13.00 -7.41
CA LEU A 52 -9.75 12.49 -6.13
C LEU A 52 -8.42 13.10 -5.67
N ILE A 53 -7.61 13.62 -6.59
CA ILE A 53 -6.24 14.05 -6.30
C ILE A 53 -6.15 15.08 -5.17
N LEU A 54 -6.99 16.12 -5.18
CA LEU A 54 -6.97 17.15 -4.14
C LEU A 54 -7.32 16.60 -2.76
N ARG A 55 -8.23 15.63 -2.69
CA ARG A 55 -8.56 14.93 -1.45
C ARG A 55 -7.37 14.14 -0.93
N SER A 56 -6.71 13.37 -1.80
CA SER A 56 -5.51 12.62 -1.47
C SER A 56 -4.41 13.53 -0.92
N LEU A 57 -4.05 14.58 -1.64
CA LEU A 57 -3.03 15.54 -1.23
C LEU A 57 -3.37 16.21 0.11
N LYS A 58 -4.64 16.52 0.36
CA LYS A 58 -5.09 17.07 1.64
C LYS A 58 -4.88 16.06 2.79
N HIS A 59 -5.15 14.77 2.59
CA HIS A 59 -4.87 13.75 3.61
C HIS A 59 -3.37 13.62 3.87
N LEU A 60 -2.55 13.59 2.81
CA LEU A 60 -1.09 13.50 2.94
C LEU A 60 -0.51 14.72 3.66
N SER A 61 -1.05 15.93 3.43
CA SER A 61 -0.59 17.15 4.12
C SER A 61 -0.93 17.20 5.62
N GLN A 62 -1.83 16.32 6.09
CA GLN A 62 -2.27 16.21 7.48
C GLN A 62 -1.57 15.12 8.27
N LEU A 63 -0.64 14.38 7.65
CA LEU A 63 0.13 13.34 8.32
C LEU A 63 0.95 13.92 9.47
N ASP A 64 0.89 13.24 10.62
CA ASP A 64 1.66 13.60 11.82
C ASP A 64 3.08 13.02 11.71
N TYR A 65 3.94 13.77 11.02
CA TYR A 65 5.35 13.42 10.84
C TYR A 65 6.21 14.70 10.75
N PRO A 66 7.47 14.69 11.23
CA PRO A 66 8.37 15.85 11.11
C PRO A 66 8.53 16.24 9.64
N LYS A 67 8.23 17.51 9.32
CA LYS A 67 8.23 17.98 7.93
C LYS A 67 9.61 18.00 7.28
N ASP A 68 10.65 18.21 8.06
CA ASP A 68 12.05 18.16 7.64
C ASP A 68 12.55 16.74 7.33
N LYS A 69 11.77 15.72 7.71
CA LYS A 69 12.03 14.29 7.48
C LYS A 69 11.03 13.62 6.54
N LEU A 70 10.09 14.37 5.97
CA LEU A 70 9.06 13.89 5.06
C LEU A 70 9.18 14.56 3.71
N GLU A 71 9.22 13.79 2.66
CA GLU A 71 9.01 14.23 1.29
C GLU A 71 7.90 13.41 0.62
N ILE A 72 7.14 14.04 -0.24
CA ILE A 72 6.01 13.43 -0.94
C ILE A 72 6.20 13.63 -2.44
N TRP A 73 6.49 12.55 -3.14
CA TRP A 73 6.72 12.53 -4.57
C TRP A 73 5.47 12.05 -5.31
N ILE A 74 4.96 12.89 -6.21
CA ILE A 74 3.81 12.61 -7.03
C ILE A 74 4.27 12.42 -8.48
N GLY A 75 4.02 11.25 -9.04
CA GLY A 75 4.29 10.95 -10.45
C GLY A 75 3.02 11.09 -11.28
N ASN A 76 2.97 12.12 -12.12
CA ASN A 76 1.90 12.27 -13.09
C ASN A 76 2.21 11.38 -14.32
N ASP A 77 1.46 10.29 -14.50
CA ASP A 77 1.60 9.36 -15.61
C ASP A 77 0.90 9.90 -16.89
N SER A 78 1.39 11.06 -17.38
CA SER A 78 0.88 11.72 -18.60
C SER A 78 -0.65 11.88 -18.58
N SER A 79 -1.21 12.41 -17.49
CA SER A 79 -2.66 12.69 -17.40
C SER A 79 -3.09 13.66 -18.50
N THR A 80 -4.31 13.45 -19.00
CA THR A 80 -4.95 14.26 -20.05
C THR A 80 -6.08 15.16 -19.53
N ASP A 81 -6.42 15.02 -18.26
CA ASP A 81 -7.38 15.81 -17.52
C ASP A 81 -6.72 16.92 -16.69
N LYS A 82 -7.41 17.47 -15.70
CA LYS A 82 -6.89 18.55 -14.85
C LYS A 82 -5.97 18.07 -13.73
N THR A 83 -5.64 16.78 -13.64
CA THR A 83 -4.84 16.21 -12.53
C THR A 83 -3.56 16.99 -12.29
N LEU A 84 -2.73 17.20 -13.32
CA LEU A 84 -1.45 17.90 -13.16
C LEU A 84 -1.62 19.33 -12.66
N ALA A 85 -2.54 20.09 -13.25
CA ALA A 85 -2.80 21.48 -12.85
C ALA A 85 -3.28 21.59 -11.39
N LEU A 86 -4.10 20.63 -10.93
CA LEU A 86 -4.56 20.55 -9.55
C LEU A 86 -3.42 20.24 -8.58
N ILE A 87 -2.51 19.33 -8.95
CA ILE A 87 -1.32 19.02 -8.15
C ILE A 87 -0.44 20.27 -8.02
N GLU A 88 -0.06 20.90 -9.13
CA GLU A 88 0.79 22.08 -9.16
C GLU A 88 0.22 23.24 -8.34
N GLY A 89 -1.10 23.46 -8.45
CA GLY A 89 -1.81 24.46 -7.64
C GLY A 89 -1.76 24.16 -6.14
N PHE A 90 -1.88 22.88 -5.76
CA PHE A 90 -1.86 22.48 -4.34
C PHE A 90 -0.48 22.60 -3.70
N ILE A 91 0.59 22.23 -4.43
CA ILE A 91 1.95 22.11 -3.88
C ILE A 91 2.72 23.43 -3.82
N LYS A 92 2.24 24.51 -4.44
CA LYS A 92 2.93 25.78 -4.65
C LYS A 92 3.66 26.32 -3.40
N ASP A 93 3.02 26.19 -2.23
CA ASP A 93 3.57 26.70 -0.96
C ASP A 93 3.88 25.57 0.04
N ARG A 94 4.20 24.36 -0.48
CA ARG A 94 4.45 23.15 0.31
C ARG A 94 5.73 22.47 -0.14
N PRO A 95 6.89 22.86 0.42
CA PRO A 95 8.20 22.39 -0.03
C PRO A 95 8.42 20.88 0.16
N GLU A 96 7.64 20.23 1.02
CA GLU A 96 7.66 18.79 1.22
C GLU A 96 7.01 17.99 0.08
N PHE A 97 6.25 18.65 -0.83
CA PHE A 97 5.60 18.04 -1.97
C PHE A 97 6.38 18.32 -3.27
N HIS A 98 6.55 17.26 -4.06
CA HIS A 98 7.22 17.32 -5.36
C HIS A 98 6.36 16.64 -6.42
N VAL A 99 6.36 17.15 -7.64
CA VAL A 99 5.68 16.52 -8.78
C VAL A 99 6.63 16.36 -9.94
N MET A 100 6.52 15.22 -10.63
CA MET A 100 7.18 15.00 -11.92
C MET A 100 6.26 14.32 -12.91
N THR A 101 6.33 14.72 -14.17
CA THR A 101 5.58 14.05 -15.25
C THR A 101 6.43 12.95 -15.85
N ILE A 102 5.86 11.76 -15.92
CA ILE A 102 6.48 10.55 -16.47
C ILE A 102 6.02 10.35 -17.91
N SER A 103 6.95 10.38 -18.85
CA SER A 103 6.67 10.19 -20.29
C SER A 103 7.38 9.00 -20.92
N LYS A 104 8.31 8.37 -20.19
CA LYS A 104 9.12 7.26 -20.70
C LYS A 104 9.09 6.08 -19.74
N ASN A 105 9.22 4.88 -20.27
CA ASN A 105 9.39 3.69 -19.45
C ASN A 105 10.84 3.53 -18.97
N MET A 106 10.98 3.08 -17.73
CA MET A 106 12.26 2.76 -17.11
C MET A 106 12.40 1.24 -16.99
N GLY A 107 13.36 0.67 -17.69
CA GLY A 107 13.57 -0.78 -17.66
C GLY A 107 12.31 -1.60 -17.97
N ASN A 108 11.98 -2.52 -17.08
CA ASN A 108 10.78 -3.37 -17.15
C ASN A 108 9.51 -2.67 -16.64
N GLY A 109 9.63 -1.50 -15.99
CA GLY A 109 8.50 -0.78 -15.40
C GLY A 109 7.44 -0.40 -16.45
N ARG A 110 6.18 -0.61 -16.13
CA ARG A 110 5.01 -0.20 -16.92
C ARG A 110 3.91 0.27 -15.99
N GLY A 111 3.10 1.24 -16.44
CA GLY A 111 2.00 1.79 -15.64
C GLY A 111 2.49 2.28 -14.28
N LYS A 112 1.77 1.95 -13.20
CA LYS A 112 2.10 2.37 -11.83
C LYS A 112 3.53 1.98 -11.42
N ALA A 113 4.00 0.78 -11.74
CA ALA A 113 5.37 0.34 -11.43
C ALA A 113 6.42 1.24 -12.11
N ASN A 114 6.18 1.70 -13.34
CA ASN A 114 7.05 2.64 -14.02
C ASN A 114 7.13 3.98 -13.30
N VAL A 115 5.98 4.52 -12.90
CA VAL A 115 5.91 5.77 -12.14
C VAL A 115 6.69 5.64 -10.83
N LEU A 116 6.43 4.58 -10.06
CA LEU A 116 7.12 4.33 -8.80
C LEU A 116 8.63 4.15 -8.96
N ALA A 117 9.09 3.53 -10.07
CA ALA A 117 10.51 3.45 -10.39
C ALA A 117 11.14 4.84 -10.53
N HIS A 118 10.52 5.72 -11.33
CA HIS A 118 11.00 7.09 -11.49
C HIS A 118 11.04 7.87 -10.17
N LEU A 119 9.98 7.74 -9.35
CA LEU A 119 9.92 8.42 -8.06
C LEU A 119 10.97 7.90 -7.08
N ALA A 120 11.22 6.58 -7.05
CA ALA A 120 12.22 5.99 -6.17
C ALA A 120 13.65 6.51 -6.45
N HIS A 121 13.98 6.85 -7.70
CA HIS A 121 15.26 7.46 -8.04
C HIS A 121 15.41 8.91 -7.54
N GLN A 122 14.32 9.62 -7.32
CA GLN A 122 14.35 10.99 -6.77
C GLN A 122 14.29 10.99 -5.24
N ALA A 123 13.75 9.91 -4.67
CA ALA A 123 13.45 9.80 -3.25
C ALA A 123 14.71 9.64 -2.39
N ASN A 124 14.82 10.45 -1.32
CA ASN A 124 15.95 10.45 -0.40
C ASN A 124 15.68 9.77 0.95
N GLY A 125 14.40 9.43 1.24
CA GLY A 125 14.01 8.77 2.48
C GLY A 125 14.66 7.40 2.66
N ASP A 126 14.79 6.98 3.92
CA ASP A 126 15.28 5.66 4.29
C ASP A 126 14.21 4.57 4.10
N TYR A 127 12.95 5.01 4.02
CA TYR A 127 11.77 4.19 3.80
C TYR A 127 10.89 4.82 2.74
N PHE A 128 10.46 4.02 1.76
CA PHE A 128 9.51 4.40 0.73
C PHE A 128 8.12 3.93 1.13
N PHE A 129 7.21 4.88 1.32
CA PHE A 129 5.80 4.63 1.58
C PHE A 129 5.02 4.75 0.28
N ILE A 130 4.23 3.74 -0.05
CA ILE A 130 3.48 3.67 -1.31
C ILE A 130 1.99 3.65 -1.00
N THR A 131 1.24 4.50 -1.69
CA THR A 131 -0.21 4.58 -1.58
C THR A 131 -0.84 4.94 -2.93
N ASP A 132 -2.16 4.84 -3.00
CA ASP A 132 -2.94 5.23 -4.17
C ASP A 132 -3.73 6.52 -3.91
N VAL A 133 -4.12 7.20 -5.00
CA VAL A 133 -4.84 8.48 -4.93
C VAL A 133 -6.21 8.34 -4.25
N ASP A 134 -6.84 7.18 -4.40
CA ASP A 134 -8.17 6.89 -3.84
C ASP A 134 -8.16 6.52 -2.35
N VAL A 135 -6.99 6.44 -1.70
CA VAL A 135 -6.85 6.02 -0.31
C VAL A 135 -6.66 7.20 0.63
N ALA A 136 -7.55 7.34 1.60
CA ALA A 136 -7.40 8.25 2.72
C ALA A 136 -6.67 7.55 3.87
N LEU A 137 -5.49 8.05 4.24
CA LEU A 137 -4.64 7.49 5.27
C LEU A 137 -4.82 8.20 6.61
N PRO A 138 -4.73 7.50 7.75
CA PRO A 138 -4.83 8.12 9.06
C PRO A 138 -3.57 8.95 9.38
N LYS A 139 -3.72 9.97 10.24
CA LYS A 139 -2.62 10.91 10.56
C LYS A 139 -1.37 10.21 11.09
N ASN A 140 -1.54 9.15 11.87
CA ASN A 140 -0.43 8.40 12.49
C ASN A 140 0.17 7.31 11.58
N TRP A 141 -0.26 7.21 10.33
CA TRP A 141 0.10 6.13 9.41
C TRP A 141 1.60 5.83 9.36
N ILE A 142 2.42 6.85 9.10
CA ILE A 142 3.87 6.68 8.97
C ILE A 142 4.48 6.15 10.29
N LYS A 143 4.19 6.83 11.40
CA LYS A 143 4.70 6.47 12.73
C LYS A 143 4.30 5.04 13.10
N ARG A 144 3.06 4.65 12.76
CA ARG A 144 2.54 3.32 13.05
C ARG A 144 3.27 2.24 12.25
N ILE A 145 3.40 2.40 10.95
CA ILE A 145 4.06 1.44 10.06
C ILE A 145 5.55 1.31 10.39
N LEU A 146 6.24 2.42 10.67
CA LEU A 146 7.67 2.42 11.02
C LEU A 146 7.99 1.56 12.23
N ARG A 147 7.07 1.35 13.18
CA ARG A 147 7.30 0.50 14.35
C ARG A 147 7.56 -0.96 14.01
N PHE A 148 7.21 -1.41 12.81
CA PHE A 148 7.44 -2.78 12.38
C PHE A 148 8.79 -2.99 11.68
N PHE A 149 9.51 -1.92 11.36
CA PHE A 149 10.82 -2.01 10.71
C PHE A 149 11.93 -2.26 11.74
N THR A 150 12.04 -3.52 12.18
CA THR A 150 13.24 -4.02 12.85
C THR A 150 14.38 -4.19 11.84
N GLU A 151 15.56 -4.66 12.27
CA GLU A 151 16.72 -4.77 11.38
C GLU A 151 16.45 -5.67 10.17
N ASP A 152 15.68 -6.74 10.36
CA ASP A 152 15.45 -7.78 9.35
C ASP A 152 14.18 -7.54 8.51
N VAL A 153 13.32 -6.57 8.86
CA VAL A 153 12.08 -6.32 8.13
C VAL A 153 12.32 -5.38 6.96
N GLY A 154 12.07 -5.88 5.75
CA GLY A 154 12.25 -5.11 4.50
C GLY A 154 10.97 -4.46 3.98
N ILE A 155 9.81 -5.03 4.25
CA ILE A 155 8.52 -4.54 3.75
C ILE A 155 7.41 -4.70 4.78
N VAL A 156 6.54 -3.70 4.88
CA VAL A 156 5.40 -3.68 5.81
C VAL A 156 4.13 -3.25 5.08
N SER A 157 3.04 -3.98 5.24
CA SER A 157 1.72 -3.59 4.74
C SER A 157 0.84 -3.11 5.89
N GLY A 158 0.21 -1.97 5.69
CA GLY A 158 -0.96 -1.57 6.48
C GLY A 158 -2.21 -2.31 6.02
N THR A 159 -3.33 -1.99 6.62
CA THR A 159 -4.64 -2.50 6.24
C THR A 159 -5.41 -1.45 5.47
N THR A 160 -6.15 -1.86 4.45
CA THR A 160 -7.07 -1.00 3.71
C THR A 160 -8.47 -1.57 3.76
N THR A 161 -9.47 -0.69 3.90
CA THR A 161 -10.89 -1.01 3.78
C THR A 161 -11.57 0.00 2.84
N CYS A 162 -12.79 -0.29 2.40
CA CYS A 162 -13.55 0.70 1.67
C CYS A 162 -14.10 1.79 2.60
N SER A 163 -14.27 3.00 2.04
CA SER A 163 -14.88 4.13 2.73
C SER A 163 -16.23 3.75 3.37
N THR A 164 -16.48 4.27 4.56
CA THR A 164 -17.72 4.06 5.33
C THR A 164 -18.89 4.89 4.76
N ASP A 165 -19.23 4.71 3.48
CA ASP A 165 -20.49 5.19 2.94
C ASP A 165 -21.64 4.44 3.63
N PRO A 166 -22.81 5.08 3.91
CA PRO A 166 -23.97 4.41 4.48
C PRO A 166 -24.58 3.34 3.57
N ASN A 167 -24.21 3.29 2.31
CA ASN A 167 -24.65 2.30 1.33
C ASN A 167 -24.25 0.89 1.74
N LEU A 168 -25.22 -0.03 1.77
CA LEU A 168 -25.00 -1.45 2.09
C LEU A 168 -23.92 -2.09 1.21
N PHE A 169 -23.88 -1.76 -0.08
CA PHE A 169 -22.91 -2.32 -1.01
C PHE A 169 -21.47 -1.89 -0.69
N ALA A 170 -21.26 -0.62 -0.31
CA ALA A 170 -19.95 -0.13 0.16
C ALA A 170 -19.52 -0.81 1.45
N ARG A 171 -20.46 -1.05 2.39
CA ARG A 171 -20.18 -1.77 3.63
C ARG A 171 -19.77 -3.23 3.38
N LEU A 172 -20.44 -3.91 2.45
CA LEU A 172 -20.09 -5.28 2.07
C LEU A 172 -18.69 -5.34 1.43
N GLN A 173 -18.32 -4.39 0.57
CA GLN A 173 -16.96 -4.27 0.06
C GLN A 173 -15.95 -4.06 1.19
N GLY A 174 -16.24 -3.17 2.13
CA GLY A 174 -15.38 -2.91 3.29
C GLY A 174 -15.17 -4.16 4.16
N MET A 175 -16.22 -4.95 4.40
CA MET A 175 -16.13 -6.22 5.14
C MET A 175 -15.29 -7.24 4.39
N ASP A 176 -15.46 -7.37 3.07
CA ASP A 176 -14.68 -8.27 2.23
C ASP A 176 -13.19 -7.90 2.25
N TRP A 177 -12.85 -6.60 2.15
CA TRP A 177 -11.49 -6.12 2.32
C TRP A 177 -10.90 -6.44 3.70
N LEU A 178 -11.64 -6.16 4.77
CA LEU A 178 -11.16 -6.45 6.15
C LEU A 178 -10.96 -7.95 6.36
N HIS A 179 -11.82 -8.78 5.82
CA HIS A 179 -11.69 -10.22 5.86
C HIS A 179 -10.41 -10.68 5.14
N PHE A 180 -10.16 -10.18 3.91
CA PHE A 180 -8.94 -10.45 3.17
C PHE A 180 -7.68 -9.98 3.91
N MET A 181 -7.71 -8.78 4.48
CA MET A 181 -6.60 -8.26 5.31
C MET A 181 -6.37 -9.11 6.57
N GLY A 182 -7.44 -9.66 7.15
CA GLY A 182 -7.34 -10.61 8.25
C GLY A 182 -6.56 -11.87 7.87
N TYR A 183 -6.77 -12.42 6.66
CA TYR A 183 -5.97 -13.53 6.14
C TYR A 183 -4.51 -13.16 5.99
N ILE A 184 -4.21 -12.05 5.33
CA ILE A 184 -2.84 -11.58 5.13
C ILE A 184 -2.13 -11.42 6.48
N LYS A 185 -2.80 -10.80 7.46
CA LYS A 185 -2.28 -10.64 8.82
C LYS A 185 -2.03 -11.97 9.51
N GLY A 186 -2.99 -12.90 9.40
CA GLY A 186 -2.85 -14.25 9.96
C GLY A 186 -1.67 -15.00 9.38
N MET A 187 -1.52 -14.99 8.07
CA MET A 187 -0.40 -15.61 7.36
C MET A 187 0.94 -14.98 7.78
N ALA A 188 1.02 -13.64 7.83
CA ALA A 188 2.22 -12.95 8.25
C ALA A 188 2.63 -13.29 9.70
N ASN A 189 1.67 -13.45 10.62
CA ASN A 189 1.95 -13.84 12.00
C ASN A 189 2.41 -15.30 12.14
N PHE A 190 2.15 -16.14 11.14
CA PHE A 190 2.71 -17.50 11.03
C PHE A 190 3.98 -17.54 10.18
N GLU A 191 4.51 -16.40 9.75
CA GLU A 191 5.68 -16.29 8.87
C GLU A 191 5.46 -16.97 7.50
N ILE A 192 4.20 -17.09 7.09
CA ILE A 192 3.86 -17.61 5.77
C ILE A 192 3.79 -16.44 4.79
N SER A 193 4.69 -16.45 3.81
CA SER A 193 4.73 -15.43 2.76
C SER A 193 3.46 -15.49 1.91
N CYS A 194 2.71 -14.40 1.86
CA CYS A 194 1.45 -14.32 1.13
C CYS A 194 1.49 -13.20 0.09
N THR A 195 1.34 -11.95 0.53
CA THR A 195 1.33 -10.79 -0.37
C THR A 195 1.53 -9.49 0.40
N SER A 196 1.78 -8.40 -0.32
CA SER A 196 1.68 -7.03 0.14
C SER A 196 0.51 -6.33 -0.57
N VAL A 197 0.09 -5.18 -0.08
CA VAL A 197 -1.03 -4.42 -0.67
C VAL A 197 -0.52 -3.03 -1.05
N GLY A 198 -0.41 -2.79 -2.36
CA GLY A 198 0.29 -1.65 -2.95
C GLY A 198 -0.32 -0.28 -2.70
N ASN A 199 -1.54 -0.22 -2.16
CA ASN A 199 -2.18 1.04 -1.80
C ASN A 199 -1.95 1.45 -0.33
N ASN A 200 -1.25 0.62 0.46
CA ASN A 200 -0.93 0.88 1.86
C ASN A 200 0.27 0.05 2.29
N MET A 201 1.45 0.37 1.77
CA MET A 201 2.67 -0.36 2.12
C MET A 201 3.87 0.56 2.27
N ALA A 202 4.87 0.07 2.97
CA ALA A 202 6.17 0.70 3.05
C ALA A 202 7.28 -0.33 2.81
N VAL A 203 8.36 0.08 2.18
CA VAL A 203 9.54 -0.74 1.93
C VAL A 203 10.80 0.01 2.39
N ARG A 204 11.71 -0.69 3.02
CA ARG A 204 13.05 -0.17 3.35
C ARG A 204 13.79 0.14 2.05
N LYS A 205 14.40 1.30 1.94
CA LYS A 205 15.15 1.74 0.76
C LYS A 205 16.22 0.71 0.35
N GLU A 206 16.95 0.19 1.31
CA GLU A 206 17.95 -0.85 1.07
C GLU A 206 17.33 -2.11 0.47
N ALA A 207 16.24 -2.61 1.06
CA ALA A 207 15.53 -3.80 0.55
C ALA A 207 15.00 -3.58 -0.87
N TYR A 208 14.46 -2.39 -1.15
CA TYR A 208 14.00 -2.02 -2.49
C TYR A 208 15.14 -2.08 -3.52
N TRP A 209 16.28 -1.45 -3.21
CA TRP A 209 17.40 -1.42 -4.16
C TRP A 209 18.13 -2.75 -4.31
N GLN A 210 18.11 -3.61 -3.32
CA GLN A 210 18.63 -4.99 -3.45
C GLN A 210 17.82 -5.84 -4.45
N THR A 211 16.53 -5.53 -4.68
CA THR A 211 15.74 -6.18 -5.74
C THR A 211 16.08 -5.64 -7.14
N GLY A 212 16.80 -4.52 -7.20
CA GLY A 212 17.06 -3.75 -8.40
C GLY A 212 15.93 -2.79 -8.78
N GLY A 213 14.93 -2.59 -7.88
CA GLY A 213 13.79 -1.71 -8.10
C GLY A 213 12.80 -2.21 -9.14
N TYR A 214 11.71 -1.47 -9.32
CA TYR A 214 10.68 -1.80 -10.31
C TYR A 214 11.18 -1.86 -11.75
N GLU A 215 12.28 -1.18 -12.06
CA GLU A 215 12.92 -1.23 -13.39
C GLU A 215 13.55 -2.58 -13.74
N LYS A 216 13.93 -3.40 -12.73
CA LYS A 216 14.49 -4.74 -12.94
C LYS A 216 13.53 -5.86 -12.63
N ILE A 217 12.53 -5.61 -11.78
CA ILE A 217 11.47 -6.58 -11.47
C ILE A 217 10.67 -6.86 -12.76
N PRO A 218 10.40 -8.14 -13.12
CA PRO A 218 9.55 -8.48 -14.25
C PRO A 218 8.17 -7.81 -14.13
N PHE A 219 7.68 -7.27 -15.23
CA PHE A 219 6.37 -6.62 -15.25
C PHE A 219 5.26 -7.57 -14.76
N SER A 220 4.39 -7.02 -13.93
CA SER A 220 3.15 -7.66 -13.48
C SER A 220 2.06 -6.60 -13.31
N ILE A 221 0.81 -7.01 -13.47
CA ILE A 221 -0.36 -6.18 -13.13
C ILE A 221 -0.44 -5.98 -11.61
N THR A 222 0.09 -6.94 -10.82
CA THR A 222 0.23 -6.88 -9.37
C THR A 222 1.68 -6.53 -9.01
N GLU A 223 2.05 -5.28 -9.23
CA GLU A 223 3.41 -4.77 -9.01
C GLU A 223 3.82 -4.87 -7.54
N ASP A 224 2.87 -4.68 -6.64
CA ASP A 224 3.02 -4.79 -5.18
C ASP A 224 3.40 -6.20 -4.75
N TYR A 225 2.71 -7.22 -5.27
CA TYR A 225 3.06 -8.61 -5.03
C TYR A 225 4.46 -8.93 -5.57
N LYS A 226 4.82 -8.43 -6.75
CA LYS A 226 6.14 -8.67 -7.33
C LYS A 226 7.27 -8.02 -6.55
N LEU A 227 7.06 -6.82 -6.04
CA LEU A 227 8.01 -6.19 -5.12
C LEU A 227 8.14 -6.99 -3.82
N PHE A 228 7.01 -7.39 -3.23
CA PHE A 228 6.97 -8.23 -2.03
C PHE A 228 7.74 -9.55 -2.24
N GLU A 229 7.47 -10.25 -3.34
CA GLU A 229 8.15 -11.49 -3.70
C GLU A 229 9.67 -11.29 -3.85
N ALA A 230 10.09 -10.21 -4.51
CA ALA A 230 11.49 -9.90 -4.72
C ALA A 230 12.21 -9.55 -3.41
N VAL A 231 11.58 -8.75 -2.55
CA VAL A 231 12.12 -8.39 -1.23
C VAL A 231 12.29 -9.63 -0.35
N THR A 232 11.27 -10.49 -0.27
CA THR A 232 11.31 -11.70 0.55
C THR A 232 12.30 -12.75 0.02
N LYS A 233 12.45 -12.87 -1.32
CA LYS A 233 13.48 -13.74 -1.94
C LYS A 233 14.91 -13.28 -1.65
N ASN A 234 15.13 -12.00 -1.37
CA ASN A 234 16.42 -11.48 -0.94
C ASN A 234 16.68 -11.67 0.58
N GLY A 235 15.84 -12.42 1.27
CA GLY A 235 16.02 -12.78 2.67
C GLY A 235 15.42 -11.80 3.68
N TRP A 236 14.74 -10.75 3.23
CA TRP A 236 14.05 -9.83 4.13
C TRP A 236 12.76 -10.42 4.68
N HIS A 237 12.51 -10.16 5.94
CA HIS A 237 11.22 -10.43 6.57
C HIS A 237 10.18 -9.35 6.21
N TRP A 238 8.93 -9.65 6.53
CA TRP A 238 7.78 -8.74 6.29
C TRP A 238 6.85 -8.72 7.48
N ALA A 239 6.09 -7.64 7.58
CA ALA A 239 5.06 -7.51 8.59
C ALA A 239 3.77 -6.94 7.99
N THR A 240 2.66 -7.21 8.68
CA THR A 240 1.35 -6.62 8.33
C THR A 240 0.72 -6.07 9.61
N ASP A 241 0.21 -4.84 9.54
CA ASP A 241 -0.48 -4.23 10.66
C ASP A 241 -1.99 -4.15 10.42
N LEU A 242 -2.76 -4.56 11.43
CA LEU A 242 -4.22 -4.46 11.47
C LEU A 242 -4.59 -3.57 12.66
N HIS A 243 -4.47 -2.26 12.49
CA HIS A 243 -4.73 -1.27 13.54
C HIS A 243 -5.39 -0.02 12.94
N PRO A 244 -6.26 0.70 13.68
CA PRO A 244 -6.87 1.94 13.18
C PRO A 244 -5.87 2.99 12.68
N ASP A 245 -4.68 3.10 13.29
CA ASP A 245 -3.64 4.06 12.90
C ASP A 245 -2.88 3.67 11.61
N SER A 246 -3.12 2.48 11.07
CA SER A 246 -2.63 2.05 9.76
C SER A 246 -3.75 1.75 8.77
N LEU A 247 -5.02 1.97 9.17
CA LEU A 247 -6.19 1.63 8.36
C LEU A 247 -6.45 2.71 7.31
N GLY A 248 -6.03 2.45 6.08
CA GLY A 248 -6.40 3.24 4.91
C GLY A 248 -7.89 3.03 4.54
N LYS A 249 -8.53 4.08 4.04
CA LYS A 249 -9.92 4.05 3.55
C LYS A 249 -9.94 4.35 2.06
N ALA A 250 -10.00 3.30 1.24
CA ALA A 250 -10.15 3.43 -0.19
C ALA A 250 -11.58 3.87 -0.58
N TRP A 251 -11.70 4.53 -1.72
CA TRP A 251 -13.02 4.81 -2.29
C TRP A 251 -13.68 3.51 -2.72
N TYR A 252 -14.97 3.33 -2.40
CA TYR A 252 -15.69 2.14 -2.83
C TYR A 252 -16.03 2.21 -4.33
N ILE A 253 -16.17 1.06 -4.95
CA ILE A 253 -16.58 0.96 -6.35
C ILE A 253 -18.10 0.99 -6.43
N PRO A 254 -18.69 1.92 -7.21
CA PRO A 254 -20.13 2.16 -7.17
C PRO A 254 -20.99 0.99 -7.67
N THR A 255 -20.50 0.22 -8.65
CA THR A 255 -21.27 -0.82 -9.30
C THR A 255 -20.68 -2.22 -9.13
N PHE A 256 -21.56 -3.22 -9.06
CA PHE A 256 -21.14 -4.63 -8.97
C PHE A 256 -20.33 -5.08 -10.19
N LEU A 257 -20.66 -4.57 -11.37
CA LEU A 257 -19.94 -4.94 -12.60
C LEU A 257 -18.48 -4.44 -12.58
N GLU A 258 -18.27 -3.22 -12.09
CA GLU A 258 -16.92 -2.67 -11.92
C GLU A 258 -16.13 -3.43 -10.87
N VAL A 259 -16.74 -3.86 -9.76
CA VAL A 259 -16.11 -4.75 -8.78
C VAL A 259 -15.67 -6.05 -9.43
N LEU A 260 -16.52 -6.68 -10.25
CA LEU A 260 -16.13 -7.89 -10.99
C LEU A 260 -14.97 -7.65 -11.95
N HIS A 261 -14.92 -6.50 -12.62
CA HIS A 261 -13.81 -6.14 -13.50
C HIS A 261 -12.50 -5.93 -12.71
N GLN A 262 -12.56 -5.29 -11.54
CA GLN A 262 -11.40 -5.15 -10.65
C GLN A 262 -10.89 -6.52 -10.18
N ARG A 263 -11.78 -7.43 -9.81
CA ARG A 263 -11.42 -8.78 -9.31
C ARG A 263 -10.86 -9.72 -10.37
N LYS A 264 -11.02 -9.40 -11.66
CA LYS A 264 -10.44 -10.16 -12.78
C LYS A 264 -8.99 -9.76 -13.10
N ARG A 265 -8.50 -8.67 -12.52
CA ARG A 265 -7.11 -8.21 -12.65
C ARG A 265 -6.21 -8.90 -11.63
#